data_991ade1bcbf413fcd7c27a31f73bd1d8
#
_entry.id   991ade1bcbf413fcd7c27a31f73bd1d8
#
_cell.length_a   1.000
_cell.length_b   1.000
_cell.length_c   1.000
_cell.angle_alpha   90.00
_cell.angle_beta   90.00
_cell.angle_gamma   90.00
#
_symmetry.space_group_name_H-M   'P 1'
#
loop_
_entity.id
_entity.type
_entity.pdbx_description
1 polymer ?
#
loop_
_entity_poly.entity_id
_entity_poly.type
_entity_poly.pdbx_seq_one_letter_code
_entity_poly.pdbx_strand_id
1 'polypeptide(L)'
;ACCGLYEPLVFGPAVLESFEQPSADFTSVGAKIKSTLREHGQNGKDATIERVFATATTVAYQLSDNTVLFGGAFQNQERSYVAPPTLAEGEYFVELTTGIHHYTGLTNLGNVYAFGENLLDQCDTPKNLSKAAHVFACGFQTYTTDENNQLLQKWGHKGYLFGTDKNGADIFQRIVNGSKMTMTIGGVAVLISTFIGIIVGCVAGYFGGKVDIALMRVTEVFAAIPFLPFAMILSSIMSHMPWSENAKIFLLMCILGVLSWTGLARLVRGQVLVARENEYVTAAKAMGVKESKIAFKHILPNVISIIIVTLTLDFATCMLTESSLSYLGFGVTPPRPTWGNMLNGANNMTVMNNYWWQWLFTALFLAVTTICINIIGDALRDVMDPKSNAER
;
A
#
# COMPACT_ATOMS: atom_id res chain seq x y z
N ALA A 1 30.61 -6.85 11.33
CA ALA A 1 30.77 -8.27 11.61
C ALA A 1 29.44 -8.85 12.02
N CYS A 2 28.59 -9.20 11.09
CA CYS A 2 27.35 -9.99 11.28
C CYS A 2 27.00 -10.67 9.94
N CYS A 3 27.94 -11.44 9.39
CA CYS A 3 27.62 -12.53 8.48
C CYS A 3 27.84 -13.81 9.27
N GLY A 4 26.80 -14.26 9.99
CA GLY A 4 26.77 -15.65 10.43
C GLY A 4 26.75 -16.50 9.18
N LEU A 5 27.75 -17.32 9.02
CA LEU A 5 27.85 -18.37 8.00
C LEU A 5 26.60 -19.24 8.13
N TYR A 6 25.61 -19.00 7.25
CA TYR A 6 24.61 -20.01 6.98
C TYR A 6 25.32 -21.09 6.15
N GLU A 7 25.69 -22.18 6.79
CA GLU A 7 26.02 -23.41 6.06
C GLU A 7 24.82 -23.74 5.18
N PRO A 8 25.04 -24.10 3.90
CA PRO A 8 23.95 -24.56 3.05
C PRO A 8 23.36 -25.79 3.70
N LEU A 9 22.08 -25.74 4.06
CA LEU A 9 21.31 -26.90 4.49
C LEU A 9 21.33 -27.91 3.32
N VAL A 10 22.19 -28.92 3.39
CA VAL A 10 22.21 -30.03 2.46
C VAL A 10 21.00 -30.91 2.79
N PHE A 11 19.93 -30.75 2.05
CA PHE A 11 18.78 -31.62 2.13
C PHE A 11 19.14 -32.94 1.42
N GLY A 12 19.29 -34.01 2.19
CA GLY A 12 19.49 -35.36 1.65
C GLY A 12 18.21 -35.86 0.96
N PRO A 13 18.29 -37.01 0.24
CA PRO A 13 17.20 -37.61 -0.54
C PRO A 13 15.92 -37.87 0.28
N ALA A 14 15.99 -37.98 1.60
CA ALA A 14 14.85 -38.19 2.48
C ALA A 14 13.84 -37.01 2.50
N VAL A 15 14.26 -35.80 2.11
CA VAL A 15 13.38 -34.64 2.07
C VAL A 15 12.46 -34.68 0.84
N LEU A 16 12.84 -35.35 -0.22
CA LEU A 16 11.98 -35.53 -1.41
C LEU A 16 10.80 -36.50 -1.13
N GLU A 17 10.92 -37.41 -0.19
CA GLU A 17 9.81 -38.31 0.20
C GLU A 17 8.79 -37.63 1.15
N SER A 18 9.21 -36.63 1.93
CA SER A 18 8.29 -35.90 2.83
C SER A 18 7.40 -34.88 2.13
N PHE A 19 7.63 -34.59 0.85
CA PHE A 19 6.79 -33.73 0.02
C PHE A 19 5.62 -34.49 -0.65
N GLU A 20 5.32 -35.73 -0.27
CA GLU A 20 4.23 -36.53 -0.86
C GLU A 20 2.80 -36.18 -0.43
N GLN A 21 2.59 -35.14 0.39
CA GLN A 21 1.22 -34.62 0.63
C GLN A 21 1.14 -33.11 0.40
N PRO A 22 1.04 -32.65 -0.82
CA PRO A 22 0.90 -31.26 -1.13
C PRO A 22 -0.47 -30.93 -1.71
N SER A 23 -0.87 -29.67 -1.54
CA SER A 23 -1.88 -29.04 -2.39
C SER A 23 -1.55 -29.25 -3.88
N ALA A 24 -2.55 -29.30 -4.75
CA ALA A 24 -2.49 -29.71 -6.16
C ALA A 24 -1.33 -29.08 -7.00
N ASP A 25 -0.77 -27.95 -6.58
CA ASP A 25 0.30 -27.25 -7.29
C ASP A 25 1.70 -27.89 -7.13
N PHE A 26 1.98 -28.57 -6.01
CA PHE A 26 3.30 -29.18 -5.77
C PHE A 26 3.49 -30.52 -6.49
N THR A 27 2.42 -31.24 -6.78
CA THR A 27 2.50 -32.50 -7.57
C THR A 27 2.95 -32.25 -9.00
N SER A 28 2.56 -31.14 -9.60
CA SER A 28 2.99 -30.75 -10.95
C SER A 28 4.48 -30.38 -11.02
N VAL A 29 5.01 -29.72 -9.98
CA VAL A 29 6.42 -29.36 -9.86
C VAL A 29 7.29 -30.60 -9.66
N GLY A 30 6.88 -31.52 -8.78
CA GLY A 30 7.60 -32.78 -8.54
C GLY A 30 7.63 -33.68 -9.77
N ALA A 31 6.56 -33.78 -10.55
CA ALA A 31 6.51 -34.49 -11.81
C ALA A 31 7.44 -33.88 -12.86
N LYS A 32 7.43 -32.54 -12.96
CA LYS A 32 8.31 -31.80 -13.88
C LYS A 32 9.78 -31.95 -13.51
N ILE A 33 10.14 -31.92 -12.23
CA ILE A 33 11.51 -32.19 -11.77
C ILE A 33 11.93 -33.60 -12.15
N LYS A 34 11.10 -34.63 -11.91
CA LYS A 34 11.41 -36.03 -12.28
C LYS A 34 11.58 -36.21 -13.78
N SER A 35 10.77 -35.60 -14.63
CA SER A 35 10.95 -35.67 -16.09
C SER A 35 12.25 -34.99 -16.53
N THR A 36 12.56 -33.84 -15.97
CA THR A 36 13.80 -33.13 -16.31
C THR A 36 15.05 -33.83 -15.82
N LEU A 37 15.01 -34.48 -14.64
CA LEU A 37 16.12 -35.34 -14.17
C LEU A 37 16.42 -36.50 -15.12
N ARG A 38 15.39 -37.07 -15.77
CA ARG A 38 15.55 -38.11 -16.81
C ARG A 38 16.11 -37.53 -18.11
N GLU A 39 15.68 -36.35 -18.53
CA GLU A 39 16.18 -35.69 -19.75
C GLU A 39 17.67 -35.34 -19.64
N HIS A 40 18.14 -34.94 -18.45
CA HIS A 40 19.52 -34.58 -18.15
C HIS A 40 20.37 -35.79 -17.70
N GLY A 41 19.78 -36.99 -17.66
CA GLY A 41 20.46 -38.22 -17.29
C GLY A 41 21.49 -38.65 -18.35
N GLN A 42 22.65 -39.12 -17.90
CA GLN A 42 23.71 -39.69 -18.77
C GLN A 42 23.88 -41.17 -18.50
N ASN A 43 24.19 -41.93 -19.56
CA ASN A 43 24.46 -43.38 -19.48
C ASN A 43 23.34 -44.22 -18.83
N GLY A 44 22.07 -43.84 -19.03
CA GLY A 44 20.91 -44.56 -18.51
C GLY A 44 20.67 -44.35 -17.00
N LYS A 45 21.34 -43.40 -16.37
CA LYS A 45 21.08 -42.98 -15.00
C LYS A 45 20.49 -41.56 -15.02
N ASP A 46 19.45 -41.34 -14.24
CA ASP A 46 18.86 -40.01 -14.05
C ASP A 46 19.93 -39.07 -13.45
N ALA A 47 19.88 -37.77 -13.83
CA ALA A 47 20.73 -36.75 -13.22
C ALA A 47 20.37 -36.62 -11.73
N THR A 48 21.36 -36.29 -10.91
CA THR A 48 21.14 -36.05 -9.46
C THR A 48 21.20 -34.57 -9.12
N ILE A 49 20.41 -34.17 -8.14
CA ILE A 49 20.48 -32.80 -7.60
C ILE A 49 21.69 -32.76 -6.67
N GLU A 50 22.66 -31.91 -6.98
CA GLU A 50 23.86 -31.72 -6.14
C GLU A 50 23.68 -30.59 -5.11
N ARG A 51 23.06 -29.49 -5.51
CA ARG A 51 22.85 -28.32 -4.62
C ARG A 51 21.47 -27.72 -4.82
N VAL A 52 20.94 -27.15 -3.74
CA VAL A 52 19.67 -26.45 -3.75
C VAL A 52 19.90 -25.05 -3.16
N PHE A 53 19.42 -24.03 -3.87
CA PHE A 53 19.51 -22.64 -3.48
C PHE A 53 18.10 -22.09 -3.38
N ALA A 54 17.76 -21.45 -2.25
CA ALA A 54 16.42 -20.92 -2.04
C ALA A 54 16.46 -19.42 -1.70
N THR A 55 15.58 -18.69 -2.32
CA THR A 55 15.23 -17.32 -1.92
C THR A 55 13.88 -17.32 -1.20
N ALA A 56 13.38 -16.16 -0.81
CA ALA A 56 12.07 -16.07 -0.16
C ALA A 56 10.90 -16.54 -1.06
N THR A 57 11.05 -16.52 -2.39
CA THR A 57 9.96 -16.78 -3.35
C THR A 57 10.28 -17.83 -4.40
N THR A 58 11.57 -18.20 -4.56
CA THR A 58 12.04 -19.07 -5.65
C THR A 58 13.08 -20.04 -5.17
N VAL A 59 13.25 -21.14 -5.89
CA VAL A 59 14.26 -22.17 -5.63
C VAL A 59 15.04 -22.47 -6.90
N ALA A 60 16.35 -22.65 -6.78
CA ALA A 60 17.21 -23.14 -7.86
C ALA A 60 17.81 -24.49 -7.50
N TYR A 61 17.88 -25.38 -8.46
CA TYR A 61 18.45 -26.74 -8.32
C TYR A 61 19.62 -26.88 -9.28
N GLN A 62 20.79 -27.13 -8.76
CA GLN A 62 21.97 -27.50 -9.59
C GLN A 62 22.06 -28.99 -9.72
N LEU A 63 22.12 -29.46 -10.95
CA LEU A 63 22.23 -30.88 -11.30
C LEU A 63 23.71 -31.33 -11.44
N SER A 64 23.91 -32.63 -11.46
CA SER A 64 25.23 -33.24 -11.64
C SER A 64 25.90 -32.96 -13.01
N ASP A 65 25.14 -32.47 -13.98
CA ASP A 65 25.66 -31.99 -15.28
C ASP A 65 25.94 -30.46 -15.28
N ASN A 66 25.94 -29.82 -14.12
CA ASN A 66 26.05 -28.38 -13.89
C ASN A 66 24.86 -27.55 -14.42
N THR A 67 23.79 -28.14 -14.93
CA THR A 67 22.59 -27.44 -15.30
C THR A 67 21.89 -26.88 -14.06
N VAL A 68 21.39 -25.66 -14.12
CA VAL A 68 20.61 -25.05 -13.04
C VAL A 68 19.17 -24.90 -13.48
N LEU A 69 18.27 -25.49 -12.73
CA LEU A 69 16.82 -25.41 -12.92
C LEU A 69 16.21 -24.46 -11.89
N PHE A 70 15.26 -23.64 -12.31
CA PHE A 70 14.59 -22.68 -11.46
C PHE A 70 13.11 -23.06 -11.27
N GLY A 71 12.64 -22.97 -10.03
CA GLY A 71 11.24 -23.19 -9.65
C GLY A 71 10.71 -22.04 -8.77
N GLY A 72 9.41 -21.81 -8.83
CA GLY A 72 8.75 -20.77 -8.03
C GLY A 72 8.19 -19.62 -8.87
N ALA A 73 7.68 -18.60 -8.19
CA ALA A 73 7.04 -17.45 -8.84
C ALA A 73 8.08 -16.40 -9.24
N PHE A 74 8.58 -16.50 -10.47
CA PHE A 74 9.52 -15.54 -11.04
C PHE A 74 8.85 -14.28 -11.63
N GLN A 75 7.53 -14.18 -11.60
CA GLN A 75 6.78 -13.04 -12.16
C GLN A 75 5.87 -12.47 -11.08
N ASN A 76 6.30 -11.37 -10.49
CA ASN A 76 5.39 -10.48 -9.78
C ASN A 76 5.24 -9.22 -10.64
N GLN A 77 4.06 -9.01 -11.23
CA GLN A 77 3.79 -7.94 -12.20
C GLN A 77 4.00 -6.51 -11.64
N GLU A 78 4.20 -6.38 -10.35
CA GLU A 78 4.38 -5.08 -9.67
C GLU A 78 5.85 -4.77 -9.31
N ARG A 79 6.81 -5.67 -9.58
CA ARG A 79 8.21 -5.52 -9.16
C ARG A 79 9.18 -5.64 -10.33
N SER A 80 10.22 -4.81 -10.32
CA SER A 80 11.35 -4.96 -11.23
C SER A 80 11.98 -6.35 -11.02
N TYR A 81 12.08 -7.14 -12.08
CA TYR A 81 12.61 -8.49 -12.05
C TYR A 81 13.56 -8.73 -13.21
N VAL A 82 14.74 -9.25 -12.91
CA VAL A 82 15.73 -9.68 -13.90
C VAL A 82 15.62 -11.18 -14.09
N ALA A 83 15.34 -11.62 -15.31
CA ALA A 83 15.23 -13.05 -15.64
C ALA A 83 16.58 -13.75 -15.48
N PRO A 84 16.58 -15.09 -15.18
CA PRO A 84 17.81 -15.88 -15.22
C PRO A 84 18.51 -15.73 -16.57
N PRO A 85 19.86 -15.63 -16.60
CA PRO A 85 20.60 -15.43 -17.83
C PRO A 85 20.55 -16.68 -18.72
N THR A 86 20.55 -16.47 -20.02
CA THR A 86 20.81 -17.54 -20.98
C THR A 86 22.33 -17.67 -21.11
N LEU A 87 22.89 -18.78 -20.63
CA LEU A 87 24.32 -19.03 -20.67
C LEU A 87 24.75 -19.45 -22.09
N ALA A 88 26.00 -19.15 -22.45
CA ALA A 88 26.60 -19.58 -23.72
C ALA A 88 26.83 -21.09 -23.75
N GLU A 89 27.07 -21.65 -24.94
CA GLU A 89 27.39 -23.08 -25.07
C GLU A 89 28.68 -23.42 -24.29
N GLY A 90 28.59 -24.39 -23.38
CA GLY A 90 29.69 -24.76 -22.50
C GLY A 90 29.91 -23.84 -21.29
N GLU A 91 29.10 -22.78 -21.11
CA GLU A 91 29.13 -21.96 -19.93
C GLU A 91 28.20 -22.55 -18.85
N TYR A 92 28.68 -22.61 -17.61
CA TYR A 92 27.92 -23.11 -16.47
C TYR A 92 28.33 -22.36 -15.19
N PHE A 93 27.45 -22.36 -14.19
CA PHE A 93 27.74 -21.77 -12.90
C PHE A 93 28.70 -22.64 -12.07
N VAL A 94 29.84 -22.07 -11.72
CA VAL A 94 30.81 -22.66 -10.77
C VAL A 94 30.36 -22.32 -9.35
N GLU A 95 29.88 -21.14 -9.12
CA GLU A 95 29.41 -20.68 -7.83
C GLU A 95 28.05 -19.98 -8.01
N LEU A 96 27.08 -20.33 -7.15
CA LEU A 96 25.78 -19.71 -7.10
C LEU A 96 25.45 -19.40 -5.64
N THR A 97 25.02 -18.19 -5.37
CA THR A 97 24.65 -17.73 -4.03
C THR A 97 23.32 -17.01 -4.05
N THR A 98 22.66 -16.93 -2.90
CA THR A 98 21.32 -16.32 -2.78
C THR A 98 21.30 -15.20 -1.78
N GLY A 99 20.71 -14.08 -2.18
CA GLY A 99 20.20 -13.05 -1.26
C GLY A 99 18.78 -13.38 -0.80
N ILE A 100 18.07 -12.39 -0.28
CA ILE A 100 16.67 -12.60 0.16
C ILE A 100 15.76 -12.88 -1.04
N HIS A 101 15.93 -12.16 -2.15
CA HIS A 101 15.05 -12.24 -3.32
C HIS A 101 15.81 -12.30 -4.67
N HIS A 102 17.12 -12.48 -4.65
CA HIS A 102 17.94 -12.56 -5.86
C HIS A 102 19.02 -13.64 -5.76
N TYR A 103 19.54 -14.00 -6.91
CA TYR A 103 20.66 -14.93 -7.07
C TYR A 103 21.85 -14.18 -7.62
N THR A 104 23.04 -14.64 -7.28
CA THR A 104 24.29 -14.20 -7.91
C THR A 104 25.11 -15.42 -8.25
N GLY A 105 25.54 -15.52 -9.50
CA GLY A 105 26.31 -16.65 -10.00
C GLY A 105 27.58 -16.21 -10.71
N LEU A 106 28.65 -16.99 -10.49
CA LEU A 106 29.93 -16.91 -11.20
C LEU A 106 30.02 -18.09 -12.14
N THR A 107 30.35 -17.87 -13.40
CA THR A 107 30.49 -18.92 -14.38
C THR A 107 31.97 -19.37 -14.56
N ASN A 108 32.16 -20.55 -15.17
CA ASN A 108 33.47 -21.06 -15.53
C ASN A 108 34.27 -20.15 -16.47
N LEU A 109 33.59 -19.26 -17.18
CA LEU A 109 34.21 -18.22 -18.04
C LEU A 109 34.59 -16.96 -17.29
N GLY A 110 34.25 -16.86 -16.00
CA GLY A 110 34.50 -15.70 -15.13
C GLY A 110 33.44 -14.59 -15.26
N ASN A 111 32.31 -14.87 -15.91
CA ASN A 111 31.19 -13.92 -15.97
C ASN A 111 30.40 -13.98 -14.68
N VAL A 112 29.96 -12.80 -14.21
CA VAL A 112 29.10 -12.67 -13.04
C VAL A 112 27.71 -12.25 -13.47
N TYR A 113 26.72 -13.01 -13.06
CA TYR A 113 25.31 -12.73 -13.32
C TYR A 113 24.58 -12.53 -12.00
N ALA A 114 23.78 -11.47 -11.91
CA ALA A 114 22.84 -11.26 -10.82
C ALA A 114 21.43 -11.19 -11.39
N PHE A 115 20.49 -11.97 -10.85
CA PHE A 115 19.13 -12.10 -11.37
C PHE A 115 18.13 -12.43 -10.25
N GLY A 116 16.87 -12.13 -10.49
CA GLY A 116 15.81 -12.20 -9.50
C GLY A 116 15.14 -10.83 -9.31
N GLU A 117 14.65 -10.56 -8.11
CA GLU A 117 14.06 -9.25 -7.78
C GLU A 117 15.13 -8.16 -7.80
N ASN A 118 14.82 -7.02 -8.45
CA ASN A 118 15.74 -5.90 -8.65
C ASN A 118 15.18 -4.55 -8.17
N LEU A 119 14.50 -4.54 -7.04
CA LEU A 119 13.93 -3.32 -6.46
C LEU A 119 14.96 -2.35 -5.90
N LEU A 120 16.13 -2.85 -5.54
CA LEU A 120 17.20 -2.11 -4.91
C LEU A 120 18.51 -2.20 -5.70
N ASP A 121 18.40 -2.36 -7.04
CA ASP A 121 19.52 -2.43 -7.98
C ASP A 121 20.49 -3.57 -7.67
N GLN A 122 20.02 -4.62 -6.96
CA GLN A 122 20.83 -5.76 -6.55
C GLN A 122 21.22 -6.67 -7.71
N CYS A 123 20.49 -6.60 -8.83
CA CYS A 123 20.81 -7.32 -10.06
C CYS A 123 21.50 -6.45 -11.12
N ASP A 124 21.72 -5.18 -10.87
CA ASP A 124 22.37 -4.26 -11.82
C ASP A 124 23.90 -4.44 -11.78
N THR A 125 24.38 -5.48 -12.45
CA THR A 125 25.80 -5.80 -12.51
C THR A 125 26.59 -4.65 -13.14
N PRO A 126 27.64 -4.11 -12.49
CA PRO A 126 28.46 -3.02 -13.02
C PRO A 126 29.14 -3.40 -14.34
N LYS A 127 29.14 -2.47 -15.32
CA LYS A 127 29.75 -2.71 -16.65
C LYS A 127 31.27 -2.95 -16.58
N ASN A 128 31.95 -2.41 -15.57
CA ASN A 128 33.39 -2.50 -15.38
C ASN A 128 33.70 -3.43 -14.21
N LEU A 129 33.13 -4.65 -14.22
CA LEU A 129 33.37 -5.61 -13.18
C LEU A 129 34.80 -6.17 -13.28
N SER A 130 35.57 -6.06 -12.20
CA SER A 130 36.87 -6.73 -12.10
C SER A 130 36.66 -8.24 -12.08
N LYS A 131 37.64 -9.00 -12.60
CA LYS A 131 37.58 -10.44 -12.59
C LYS A 131 37.42 -10.96 -11.15
N ALA A 132 36.26 -11.53 -10.85
CA ALA A 132 35.92 -12.04 -9.55
C ALA A 132 36.44 -13.49 -9.37
N ALA A 133 36.90 -13.83 -8.20
CA ALA A 133 37.20 -15.20 -7.82
C ALA A 133 35.98 -15.85 -7.12
N HIS A 134 35.24 -15.06 -6.34
CA HIS A 134 34.03 -15.49 -5.62
C HIS A 134 32.93 -14.44 -5.70
N VAL A 135 31.69 -14.91 -5.60
CA VAL A 135 30.48 -14.08 -5.55
C VAL A 135 29.67 -14.39 -4.32
N PHE A 136 29.08 -13.36 -3.73
CA PHE A 136 28.23 -13.48 -2.55
C PHE A 136 27.00 -12.61 -2.72
N ALA A 137 25.84 -13.15 -2.40
CA ALA A 137 24.61 -12.40 -2.24
C ALA A 137 24.26 -12.37 -0.75
N CYS A 138 24.00 -11.20 -0.20
CA CYS A 138 23.64 -11.04 1.21
C CYS A 138 22.56 -9.94 1.34
N GLY A 139 21.40 -10.32 1.85
CA GLY A 139 20.29 -9.39 1.94
C GLY A 139 19.84 -8.92 0.54
N PHE A 140 20.04 -7.63 0.26
CA PHE A 140 19.72 -6.98 -1.00
C PHE A 140 20.98 -6.43 -1.71
N GLN A 141 22.14 -6.98 -1.38
CA GLN A 141 23.41 -6.59 -1.98
C GLN A 141 24.13 -7.79 -2.57
N THR A 142 24.84 -7.52 -3.65
CA THR A 142 25.74 -8.45 -4.31
C THR A 142 27.18 -7.99 -4.11
N TYR A 143 28.06 -8.93 -3.86
CA TYR A 143 29.47 -8.71 -3.59
C TYR A 143 30.33 -9.61 -4.47
N THR A 144 31.48 -9.10 -4.92
CA THR A 144 32.52 -9.90 -5.56
C THR A 144 33.83 -9.75 -4.80
N THR A 145 34.57 -10.84 -4.69
CA THR A 145 35.86 -10.84 -4.01
C THR A 145 36.94 -11.47 -4.90
N ASP A 146 38.21 -11.19 -4.56
CA ASP A 146 39.37 -11.86 -5.14
C ASP A 146 39.64 -13.20 -4.47
N GLU A 147 40.72 -13.89 -4.91
CA GLU A 147 41.17 -15.17 -4.37
C GLU A 147 41.55 -15.11 -2.87
N ASN A 148 41.83 -13.92 -2.33
CA ASN A 148 42.15 -13.68 -0.93
C ASN A 148 40.91 -13.24 -0.11
N ASN A 149 39.70 -13.36 -0.68
CA ASN A 149 38.44 -12.89 -0.11
C ASN A 149 38.43 -11.37 0.20
N GLN A 150 39.23 -10.57 -0.50
CA GLN A 150 39.16 -9.13 -0.40
C GLN A 150 38.05 -8.61 -1.31
N LEU A 151 37.24 -7.68 -0.80
CA LEU A 151 36.13 -7.07 -1.53
C LEU A 151 36.66 -6.33 -2.76
N LEU A 152 36.24 -6.77 -3.94
CA LEU A 152 36.49 -6.08 -5.22
C LEU A 152 35.42 -5.04 -5.49
N GLN A 153 34.17 -5.48 -5.59
CA GLN A 153 33.05 -4.61 -5.90
C GLN A 153 31.80 -5.08 -5.13
N LYS A 154 30.89 -4.14 -4.96
CA LYS A 154 29.57 -4.39 -4.40
C LYS A 154 28.55 -3.48 -5.07
N TRP A 155 27.31 -3.98 -5.23
CA TRP A 155 26.18 -3.22 -5.73
C TRP A 155 24.88 -3.62 -5.05
N GLY A 156 23.81 -2.92 -5.34
CA GLY A 156 22.57 -2.99 -4.58
C GLY A 156 22.59 -2.08 -3.33
N HIS A 157 21.44 -1.76 -2.83
CA HIS A 157 21.30 -0.85 -1.69
C HIS A 157 21.52 -1.57 -0.35
N LYS A 158 22.15 -0.90 0.61
CA LYS A 158 22.58 -1.46 1.90
C LYS A 158 21.41 -1.87 2.82
N GLY A 159 20.19 -1.65 2.43
CA GLY A 159 19.00 -1.99 3.18
C GLY A 159 17.88 -1.00 2.92
N TYR A 160 16.72 -1.28 3.48
CA TYR A 160 15.54 -0.43 3.40
C TYR A 160 15.60 0.64 4.49
N LEU A 161 15.23 1.89 4.16
CA LEU A 161 15.29 3.04 5.08
C LEU A 161 14.53 2.80 6.39
N PHE A 162 13.34 2.19 6.30
CA PHE A 162 12.49 1.83 7.42
C PHE A 162 12.34 0.32 7.60
N GLY A 163 13.27 -0.48 7.06
CA GLY A 163 13.17 -1.92 7.11
C GLY A 163 12.13 -2.49 6.15
N THR A 164 11.86 -3.79 6.30
CA THR A 164 10.88 -4.52 5.50
C THR A 164 9.74 -5.04 6.37
N ASP A 165 8.61 -5.37 5.73
CA ASP A 165 7.57 -6.15 6.38
C ASP A 165 7.92 -7.65 6.42
N LYS A 166 7.05 -8.46 7.02
CA LYS A 166 7.23 -9.92 7.10
C LYS A 166 7.31 -10.62 5.74
N ASN A 167 6.90 -9.96 4.65
CA ASN A 167 6.94 -10.48 3.29
C ASN A 167 8.14 -9.93 2.50
N GLY A 168 9.03 -9.18 3.16
CA GLY A 168 10.19 -8.55 2.53
C GLY A 168 9.89 -7.26 1.76
N ALA A 169 8.67 -6.73 1.82
CA ALA A 169 8.33 -5.49 1.11
C ALA A 169 8.84 -4.25 1.87
N ASP A 170 9.39 -3.28 1.13
CA ASP A 170 9.93 -2.03 1.67
C ASP A 170 8.84 -1.20 2.37
N ILE A 171 9.06 -0.90 3.64
CA ILE A 171 8.13 -0.12 4.46
C ILE A 171 8.04 1.33 3.97
N PHE A 172 9.15 1.97 3.61
CA PHE A 172 9.13 3.34 3.12
C PHE A 172 8.32 3.48 1.84
N GLN A 173 8.54 2.60 0.86
CA GLN A 173 7.79 2.59 -0.39
C GLN A 173 6.29 2.32 -0.14
N ARG A 174 5.97 1.41 0.77
CA ARG A 174 4.58 1.12 1.15
C ARG A 174 3.92 2.30 1.86
N ILE A 175 4.63 3.04 2.72
CA ILE A 175 4.11 4.26 3.35
C ILE A 175 3.79 5.32 2.29
N VAL A 176 4.71 5.56 1.33
CA VAL A 176 4.50 6.54 0.25
C VAL A 176 3.34 6.12 -0.67
N ASN A 177 3.24 4.86 -1.06
CA ASN A 177 2.13 4.38 -1.88
C ASN A 177 0.82 4.34 -1.08
N GLY A 178 0.89 3.96 0.20
CA GLY A 178 -0.24 3.95 1.13
C GLY A 178 -0.80 5.34 1.37
N SER A 179 0.05 6.37 1.44
CA SER A 179 -0.40 7.76 1.59
C SER A 179 -1.29 8.20 0.44
N LYS A 180 -0.89 7.89 -0.81
CA LYS A 180 -1.68 8.21 -2.00
C LYS A 180 -3.08 7.59 -1.90
N MET A 181 -3.16 6.33 -1.50
CA MET A 181 -4.44 5.62 -1.38
C MET A 181 -5.29 6.19 -0.24
N THR A 182 -4.75 6.29 0.97
CA THR A 182 -5.47 6.82 2.14
C THR A 182 -5.95 8.25 1.92
N MET A 183 -5.10 9.13 1.35
CA MET A 183 -5.48 10.51 1.02
C MET A 183 -6.55 10.58 -0.08
N THR A 184 -6.47 9.72 -1.11
CA THR A 184 -7.48 9.69 -2.18
C THR A 184 -8.83 9.26 -1.63
N ILE A 185 -8.87 8.23 -0.78
CA ILE A 185 -10.11 7.74 -0.16
C ILE A 185 -10.71 8.84 0.72
N GLY A 186 -9.92 9.44 1.60
CA GLY A 186 -10.36 10.54 2.45
C GLY A 186 -10.85 11.75 1.65
N GLY A 187 -10.11 12.14 0.61
CA GLY A 187 -10.47 13.29 -0.24
C GLY A 187 -11.78 13.09 -1.00
N VAL A 188 -11.97 11.94 -1.64
CA VAL A 188 -13.22 11.64 -2.35
C VAL A 188 -14.40 11.54 -1.39
N ALA A 189 -14.21 10.91 -0.21
CA ALA A 189 -15.25 10.83 0.81
C ALA A 189 -15.68 12.22 1.30
N VAL A 190 -14.73 13.13 1.55
CA VAL A 190 -15.03 14.52 1.94
C VAL A 190 -15.74 15.28 0.83
N LEU A 191 -15.35 15.12 -0.43
CA LEU A 191 -16.05 15.78 -1.54
C LEU A 191 -17.51 15.32 -1.63
N ILE A 192 -17.78 14.03 -1.47
CA ILE A 192 -19.15 13.48 -1.46
C ILE A 192 -19.93 14.04 -0.25
N SER A 193 -19.36 13.99 0.95
CA SER A 193 -20.02 14.49 2.16
C SER A 193 -20.31 15.98 2.08
N THR A 194 -19.36 16.75 1.54
CA THR A 194 -19.49 18.20 1.35
C THR A 194 -20.60 18.54 0.38
N PHE A 195 -20.66 17.83 -0.76
CA PHE A 195 -21.71 18.05 -1.75
C PHE A 195 -23.11 17.84 -1.14
N ILE A 196 -23.30 16.71 -0.43
CA ILE A 196 -24.58 16.40 0.24
C ILE A 196 -24.86 17.42 1.34
N GLY A 197 -23.87 17.71 2.19
CA GLY A 197 -24.00 18.62 3.33
C GLY A 197 -24.38 20.05 2.91
N ILE A 198 -23.77 20.56 1.84
CA ILE A 198 -24.10 21.88 1.28
C ILE A 198 -25.54 21.90 0.77
N ILE A 199 -25.95 20.92 -0.02
CA ILE A 199 -27.32 20.90 -0.58
C ILE A 199 -28.34 20.83 0.54
N VAL A 200 -28.22 19.89 1.46
CA VAL A 200 -29.16 19.70 2.56
C VAL A 200 -29.16 20.91 3.49
N GLY A 201 -27.98 21.42 3.86
CA GLY A 201 -27.84 22.56 4.74
C GLY A 201 -28.41 23.87 4.13
N CYS A 202 -28.09 24.14 2.85
CA CYS A 202 -28.63 25.33 2.15
C CYS A 202 -30.15 25.27 2.00
N VAL A 203 -30.69 24.11 1.61
CA VAL A 203 -32.14 23.94 1.45
C VAL A 203 -32.86 24.09 2.79
N ALA A 204 -32.38 23.40 3.83
CA ALA A 204 -32.96 23.48 5.17
C ALA A 204 -32.89 24.91 5.75
N GLY A 205 -31.71 25.55 5.67
CA GLY A 205 -31.49 26.88 6.22
C GLY A 205 -32.25 27.99 5.49
N TYR A 206 -32.34 27.91 4.14
CA TYR A 206 -32.99 28.95 3.35
C TYR A 206 -34.53 28.85 3.41
N PHE A 207 -35.11 27.67 3.14
CA PHE A 207 -36.58 27.54 3.11
C PHE A 207 -37.19 27.50 4.50
N GLY A 208 -36.51 26.95 5.50
CA GLY A 208 -37.01 26.92 6.89
C GLY A 208 -38.30 26.11 7.07
N GLY A 209 -39.01 26.34 8.15
CA GLY A 209 -40.33 25.79 8.44
C GLY A 209 -40.40 24.26 8.35
N LYS A 210 -41.38 23.72 7.60
CA LYS A 210 -41.60 22.28 7.45
C LYS A 210 -40.45 21.57 6.70
N VAL A 211 -39.80 22.25 5.73
CA VAL A 211 -38.68 21.73 4.96
C VAL A 211 -37.46 21.53 5.87
N ASP A 212 -37.18 22.53 6.69
CA ASP A 212 -36.10 22.45 7.66
C ASP A 212 -36.32 21.31 8.66
N ILE A 213 -37.52 21.23 9.26
CA ILE A 213 -37.88 20.20 10.22
C ILE A 213 -37.71 18.79 9.57
N ALA A 214 -38.22 18.60 8.37
CA ALA A 214 -38.13 17.30 7.68
C ALA A 214 -36.70 16.91 7.39
N LEU A 215 -35.87 17.82 6.82
CA LEU A 215 -34.46 17.52 6.50
C LEU A 215 -33.62 17.31 7.76
N MET A 216 -33.89 18.06 8.83
CA MET A 216 -33.17 17.83 10.09
C MET A 216 -33.58 16.53 10.77
N ARG A 217 -34.80 16.06 10.65
CA ARG A 217 -35.20 14.70 11.11
C ARG A 217 -34.44 13.62 10.35
N VAL A 218 -34.31 13.74 9.02
CA VAL A 218 -33.48 12.82 8.24
C VAL A 218 -32.03 12.87 8.72
N THR A 219 -31.47 14.07 8.93
CA THR A 219 -30.10 14.26 9.43
C THR A 219 -29.90 13.62 10.81
N GLU A 220 -30.90 13.75 11.72
CA GLU A 220 -30.88 13.13 13.05
C GLU A 220 -30.88 11.58 12.97
N VAL A 221 -31.71 11.02 12.07
CA VAL A 221 -31.74 9.55 11.85
C VAL A 221 -30.38 9.05 11.38
N PHE A 222 -29.75 9.72 10.40
CA PHE A 222 -28.42 9.35 9.92
C PHE A 222 -27.36 9.51 11.03
N ALA A 223 -27.42 10.58 11.82
CA ALA A 223 -26.49 10.82 12.92
C ALA A 223 -26.65 9.84 14.10
N ALA A 224 -27.83 9.23 14.24
CA ALA A 224 -28.08 8.22 15.29
C ALA A 224 -27.47 6.84 14.93
N ILE A 225 -27.14 6.61 13.66
CA ILE A 225 -26.52 5.34 13.24
C ILE A 225 -25.08 5.33 13.75
N PRO A 226 -24.66 4.27 14.50
CA PRO A 226 -23.28 4.15 14.93
C PRO A 226 -22.38 3.97 13.72
N PHE A 227 -21.61 5.01 13.39
CA PHE A 227 -20.85 5.12 12.13
C PHE A 227 -19.96 3.89 11.83
N LEU A 228 -19.04 3.56 12.77
CA LEU A 228 -18.07 2.47 12.56
C LEU A 228 -18.74 1.11 12.39
N PRO A 229 -19.64 0.64 13.29
CA PRO A 229 -20.32 -0.63 13.10
C PRO A 229 -21.10 -0.71 11.78
N PHE A 230 -21.76 0.36 11.38
CA PHE A 230 -22.52 0.37 10.13
C PHE A 230 -21.61 0.32 8.88
N ALA A 231 -20.54 1.10 8.89
CA ALA A 231 -19.52 1.06 7.83
C ALA A 231 -18.85 -0.33 7.74
N MET A 232 -18.58 -0.99 8.88
CA MET A 232 -18.03 -2.34 8.91
C MET A 232 -18.99 -3.37 8.29
N ILE A 233 -20.28 -3.30 8.61
CA ILE A 233 -21.30 -4.20 8.03
C ILE A 233 -21.36 -4.02 6.51
N LEU A 234 -21.45 -2.78 6.03
CA LEU A 234 -21.48 -2.49 4.59
C LEU A 234 -20.21 -2.97 3.88
N SER A 235 -19.05 -2.71 4.48
CA SER A 235 -17.76 -3.15 3.95
C SER A 235 -17.63 -4.67 3.91
N SER A 236 -18.12 -5.35 4.94
CA SER A 236 -18.16 -6.82 4.98
C SER A 236 -19.04 -7.40 3.89
N ILE A 237 -20.23 -6.83 3.64
CA ILE A 237 -21.11 -7.26 2.54
C ILE A 237 -20.39 -7.07 1.20
N MET A 238 -19.72 -5.93 1.01
CA MET A 238 -18.98 -5.63 -0.22
C MET A 238 -17.84 -6.61 -0.49
N SER A 239 -17.12 -7.03 0.54
CA SER A 239 -15.97 -7.94 0.39
C SER A 239 -16.37 -9.28 -0.24
N HIS A 240 -17.60 -9.74 -0.01
CA HIS A 240 -18.15 -10.98 -0.55
C HIS A 240 -18.73 -10.84 -1.97
N MET A 241 -18.85 -9.62 -2.49
CA MET A 241 -19.36 -9.41 -3.83
C MET A 241 -18.29 -9.68 -4.90
N PRO A 242 -18.64 -10.26 -6.07
CA PRO A 242 -17.69 -10.54 -7.16
C PRO A 242 -17.36 -9.28 -7.97
N TRP A 243 -17.00 -8.20 -7.27
CA TRP A 243 -16.64 -6.93 -7.87
C TRP A 243 -15.13 -6.75 -7.95
N SER A 244 -14.69 -5.93 -8.92
CA SER A 244 -13.28 -5.57 -9.02
C SER A 244 -12.82 -4.80 -7.78
N GLU A 245 -11.54 -4.92 -7.43
CA GLU A 245 -10.96 -4.20 -6.29
C GLU A 245 -11.15 -2.68 -6.39
N ASN A 246 -11.04 -2.12 -7.60
CA ASN A 246 -11.30 -0.70 -7.82
C ASN A 246 -12.75 -0.30 -7.49
N ALA A 247 -13.72 -1.15 -7.83
CA ALA A 247 -15.13 -0.89 -7.53
C ALA A 247 -15.38 -0.96 -6.01
N LYS A 248 -14.76 -1.89 -5.30
CA LYS A 248 -14.84 -1.99 -3.84
C LYS A 248 -14.26 -0.75 -3.16
N ILE A 249 -13.09 -0.28 -3.60
CA ILE A 249 -12.47 0.94 -3.09
C ILE A 249 -13.35 2.16 -3.34
N PHE A 250 -13.90 2.31 -4.55
CA PHE A 250 -14.80 3.41 -4.87
C PHE A 250 -16.07 3.38 -4.01
N LEU A 251 -16.64 2.21 -3.80
CA LEU A 251 -17.82 2.07 -2.94
C LEU A 251 -17.49 2.37 -1.47
N LEU A 252 -16.31 2.00 -0.99
CA LEU A 252 -15.84 2.41 0.35
C LEU A 252 -15.79 3.94 0.48
N MET A 253 -15.27 4.64 -0.53
CA MET A 253 -15.28 6.11 -0.58
C MET A 253 -16.71 6.68 -0.51
N CYS A 254 -17.64 6.06 -1.25
CA CYS A 254 -19.05 6.45 -1.23
C CYS A 254 -19.69 6.22 0.15
N ILE A 255 -19.43 5.08 0.79
CA ILE A 255 -19.96 4.76 2.13
C ILE A 255 -19.48 5.82 3.14
N LEU A 256 -18.17 6.09 3.16
CA LEU A 256 -17.60 7.09 4.06
C LEU A 256 -18.22 8.47 3.83
N GLY A 257 -18.33 8.89 2.57
CA GLY A 257 -18.89 10.19 2.21
C GLY A 257 -20.38 10.32 2.54
N VAL A 258 -21.18 9.28 2.23
CA VAL A 258 -22.63 9.28 2.48
C VAL A 258 -22.96 9.19 3.96
N LEU A 259 -22.08 8.72 4.79
CA LEU A 259 -22.30 8.66 6.24
C LEU A 259 -21.81 9.92 6.99
N SER A 260 -20.91 10.71 6.40
CA SER A 260 -20.21 11.81 7.09
C SER A 260 -20.84 13.20 6.92
N TRP A 261 -21.83 13.38 6.03
CA TRP A 261 -22.39 14.69 5.65
C TRP A 261 -23.17 15.42 6.72
N THR A 262 -23.64 14.72 7.76
CA THR A 262 -24.63 15.24 8.73
C THR A 262 -24.12 16.41 9.56
N GLY A 263 -22.84 16.41 9.93
CA GLY A 263 -22.18 17.50 10.65
C GLY A 263 -22.13 18.78 9.84
N LEU A 264 -21.63 18.67 8.60
CA LEU A 264 -21.53 19.80 7.68
C LEU A 264 -22.92 20.37 7.31
N ALA A 265 -23.92 19.52 7.11
CA ALA A 265 -25.29 19.99 6.82
C ALA A 265 -25.85 20.87 7.92
N ARG A 266 -25.64 20.50 9.19
CA ARG A 266 -26.07 21.31 10.35
C ARG A 266 -25.33 22.64 10.43
N LEU A 267 -24.03 22.62 10.17
CA LEU A 267 -23.21 23.83 10.16
C LEU A 267 -23.65 24.79 9.05
N VAL A 268 -23.76 24.29 7.80
CA VAL A 268 -24.20 25.08 6.65
C VAL A 268 -25.61 25.65 6.90
N ARG A 269 -26.52 24.82 7.41
CA ARG A 269 -27.87 25.31 7.81
C ARG A 269 -27.80 26.48 8.77
N GLY A 270 -26.98 26.37 9.82
CA GLY A 270 -26.84 27.46 10.80
C GLY A 270 -26.35 28.77 10.18
N GLN A 271 -25.35 28.70 9.32
CA GLN A 271 -24.80 29.85 8.61
C GLN A 271 -25.79 30.44 7.60
N VAL A 272 -26.53 29.62 6.88
CA VAL A 272 -27.55 30.07 5.92
C VAL A 272 -28.74 30.72 6.64
N LEU A 273 -29.14 30.21 7.80
CA LEU A 273 -30.18 30.84 8.64
C LEU A 273 -29.81 32.26 9.04
N VAL A 274 -28.57 32.50 9.44
CA VAL A 274 -28.07 33.84 9.78
C VAL A 274 -27.98 34.71 8.52
N ALA A 275 -27.39 34.18 7.44
CA ALA A 275 -27.17 34.94 6.21
C ALA A 275 -28.45 35.35 5.49
N ARG A 276 -29.53 34.58 5.60
CA ARG A 276 -30.81 34.89 4.92
C ARG A 276 -31.54 36.13 5.49
N GLU A 277 -31.21 36.55 6.71
CA GLU A 277 -31.80 37.74 7.35
C GLU A 277 -31.06 39.03 6.92
N ASN A 278 -29.99 38.94 6.14
CA ASN A 278 -29.24 40.11 5.69
C ASN A 278 -29.99 40.93 4.63
N GLU A 279 -29.73 42.24 4.59
CA GLU A 279 -30.39 43.21 3.71
C GLU A 279 -30.26 42.87 2.22
N TYR A 280 -29.09 42.35 1.79
CA TYR A 280 -28.90 41.97 0.38
C TYR A 280 -29.81 40.83 -0.07
N VAL A 281 -30.21 39.93 0.84
CA VAL A 281 -31.18 38.86 0.55
C VAL A 281 -32.59 39.43 0.40
N THR A 282 -32.95 40.35 1.29
CA THR A 282 -34.23 41.06 1.22
C THR A 282 -34.35 41.85 -0.08
N ALA A 283 -33.30 42.58 -0.47
CA ALA A 283 -33.23 43.29 -1.74
C ALA A 283 -33.38 42.34 -2.96
N ALA A 284 -32.68 41.19 -2.95
CA ALA A 284 -32.79 40.22 -4.02
C ALA A 284 -34.22 39.61 -4.16
N LYS A 285 -34.90 39.38 -3.01
CA LYS A 285 -36.31 38.96 -2.99
C LYS A 285 -37.23 40.05 -3.58
N ALA A 286 -37.03 41.31 -3.20
CA ALA A 286 -37.80 42.42 -3.71
C ALA A 286 -37.65 42.62 -5.24
N MET A 287 -36.47 42.30 -5.78
CA MET A 287 -36.20 42.28 -7.23
C MET A 287 -36.75 41.05 -7.97
N GLY A 288 -37.45 40.13 -7.29
CA GLY A 288 -38.05 38.96 -7.90
C GLY A 288 -37.07 37.86 -8.30
N VAL A 289 -35.88 37.81 -7.71
CA VAL A 289 -34.91 36.75 -7.97
C VAL A 289 -35.44 35.42 -7.41
N LYS A 290 -35.31 34.30 -8.20
CA LYS A 290 -35.76 32.98 -7.76
C LYS A 290 -35.07 32.54 -6.47
N GLU A 291 -35.83 31.99 -5.52
CA GLU A 291 -35.38 31.62 -4.20
C GLU A 291 -34.17 30.66 -4.22
N SER A 292 -34.17 29.64 -5.13
CA SER A 292 -33.03 28.76 -5.29
C SER A 292 -31.75 29.50 -5.74
N LYS A 293 -31.90 30.52 -6.60
CA LYS A 293 -30.79 31.37 -7.02
C LYS A 293 -30.26 32.23 -5.87
N ILE A 294 -31.14 32.71 -5.00
CA ILE A 294 -30.74 33.45 -3.80
C ILE A 294 -29.93 32.54 -2.88
N ALA A 295 -30.41 31.32 -2.59
CA ALA A 295 -29.75 30.39 -1.70
C ALA A 295 -28.35 29.99 -2.22
N PHE A 296 -28.24 29.55 -3.48
CA PHE A 296 -26.99 29.00 -4.00
C PHE A 296 -26.05 30.03 -4.64
N LYS A 297 -26.55 31.16 -5.16
CA LYS A 297 -25.72 32.17 -5.85
C LYS A 297 -25.42 33.41 -5.03
N HIS A 298 -26.27 33.73 -4.06
CA HIS A 298 -26.10 34.96 -3.23
C HIS A 298 -25.69 34.60 -1.79
N ILE A 299 -26.27 33.57 -1.16
CA ILE A 299 -25.96 33.20 0.22
C ILE A 299 -24.76 32.29 0.32
N LEU A 300 -24.74 31.16 -0.43
CA LEU A 300 -23.68 30.16 -0.36
C LEU A 300 -22.25 30.71 -0.54
N PRO A 301 -21.97 31.65 -1.48
CA PRO A 301 -20.63 32.24 -1.59
C PRO A 301 -20.18 32.99 -0.34
N ASN A 302 -21.08 33.57 0.41
CA ASN A 302 -20.77 34.32 1.65
C ASN A 302 -20.49 33.38 2.85
N VAL A 303 -20.90 32.10 2.76
CA VAL A 303 -20.63 31.09 3.80
C VAL A 303 -19.56 30.10 3.39
N ILE A 304 -18.99 30.23 2.17
CA ILE A 304 -18.01 29.29 1.62
C ILE A 304 -16.73 29.22 2.48
N SER A 305 -16.35 30.34 3.10
CA SER A 305 -15.15 30.41 3.93
C SER A 305 -15.18 29.41 5.06
N ILE A 306 -16.27 29.33 5.80
CA ILE A 306 -16.40 28.39 6.92
C ILE A 306 -16.53 26.94 6.42
N ILE A 307 -17.10 26.74 5.22
CA ILE A 307 -17.19 25.43 4.60
C ILE A 307 -15.80 24.91 4.26
N ILE A 308 -14.91 25.72 3.67
CA ILE A 308 -13.55 25.34 3.32
C ILE A 308 -12.76 24.93 4.57
N VAL A 309 -12.85 25.70 5.64
CA VAL A 309 -12.22 25.37 6.93
C VAL A 309 -12.71 24.02 7.46
N THR A 310 -14.03 23.83 7.49
CA THR A 310 -14.61 22.57 7.96
C THR A 310 -14.20 21.38 7.08
N LEU A 311 -14.14 21.58 5.76
CA LEU A 311 -13.73 20.56 4.80
C LEU A 311 -12.30 20.08 5.04
N THR A 312 -11.37 20.96 5.43
CA THR A 312 -9.99 20.56 5.77
C THR A 312 -9.94 19.70 7.03
N LEU A 313 -10.72 20.05 8.06
CA LEU A 313 -10.80 19.25 9.29
C LEU A 313 -11.53 17.92 9.06
N ASP A 314 -12.58 17.91 8.25
CA ASP A 314 -13.30 16.71 7.86
C ASP A 314 -12.41 15.76 7.04
N PHE A 315 -11.47 16.30 6.24
CA PHE A 315 -10.51 15.49 5.50
C PHE A 315 -9.58 14.69 6.43
N ALA A 316 -9.04 15.32 7.47
CA ALA A 316 -8.25 14.63 8.48
C ALA A 316 -9.07 13.53 9.17
N THR A 317 -10.33 13.83 9.52
CA THR A 317 -11.25 12.89 10.16
C THR A 317 -11.60 11.71 9.25
N CYS A 318 -11.90 11.93 7.97
CA CYS A 318 -12.18 10.87 7.01
C CYS A 318 -10.98 9.97 6.78
N MET A 319 -9.76 10.54 6.73
CA MET A 319 -8.52 9.81 6.59
C MET A 319 -8.25 8.89 7.80
N LEU A 320 -8.47 9.39 9.03
CA LEU A 320 -8.37 8.59 10.24
C LEU A 320 -9.44 7.49 10.29
N THR A 321 -10.65 7.78 9.83
CA THR A 321 -11.76 6.84 9.79
C THR A 321 -11.50 5.70 8.79
N GLU A 322 -10.99 6.02 7.60
CA GLU A 322 -10.52 5.00 6.62
C GLU A 322 -9.46 4.12 7.26
N SER A 323 -8.45 4.75 7.88
CA SER A 323 -7.35 4.04 8.51
C SER A 323 -7.85 3.12 9.64
N SER A 324 -8.83 3.55 10.41
CA SER A 324 -9.46 2.74 11.46
C SER A 324 -10.22 1.54 10.90
N LEU A 325 -11.01 1.72 9.82
CA LEU A 325 -11.71 0.63 9.14
C LEU A 325 -10.73 -0.38 8.53
N SER A 326 -9.69 0.10 7.86
CA SER A 326 -8.64 -0.73 7.28
C SER A 326 -7.83 -1.45 8.36
N TYR A 327 -7.55 -0.81 9.50
CA TYR A 327 -6.93 -1.44 10.68
C TYR A 327 -7.77 -2.58 11.24
N LEU A 328 -9.08 -2.42 11.28
CA LEU A 328 -10.02 -3.45 11.73
C LEU A 328 -10.25 -4.56 10.68
N GLY A 329 -9.67 -4.44 9.48
CA GLY A 329 -9.80 -5.42 8.40
C GLY A 329 -11.01 -5.22 7.48
N PHE A 330 -11.74 -4.12 7.64
CA PHE A 330 -12.93 -3.79 6.85
C PHE A 330 -12.69 -2.71 5.78
N GLY A 331 -11.46 -2.30 5.56
CA GLY A 331 -11.07 -1.32 4.55
C GLY A 331 -10.49 -1.96 3.29
N VAL A 332 -9.47 -1.31 2.75
CA VAL A 332 -8.75 -1.80 1.57
C VAL A 332 -7.94 -3.03 1.90
N THR A 333 -8.14 -4.10 1.12
CA THR A 333 -7.42 -5.36 1.31
C THR A 333 -6.06 -5.35 0.62
N PRO A 334 -5.03 -6.04 1.18
CA PRO A 334 -3.79 -6.29 0.47
C PRO A 334 -4.05 -6.94 -0.92
N PRO A 335 -3.19 -6.73 -1.95
CA PRO A 335 -1.81 -6.20 -1.84
C PRO A 335 -1.68 -4.68 -1.82
N ARG A 336 -2.74 -3.91 -2.12
CA ARG A 336 -2.67 -2.44 -2.17
C ARG A 336 -2.42 -1.86 -0.78
N PRO A 337 -1.33 -1.10 -0.57
CA PRO A 337 -1.06 -0.52 0.74
C PRO A 337 -2.00 0.66 1.02
N THR A 338 -2.54 0.72 2.23
CA THR A 338 -3.04 1.92 2.90
C THR A 338 -2.39 2.01 4.27
N TRP A 339 -2.36 3.18 4.87
CA TRP A 339 -1.80 3.28 6.22
C TRP A 339 -2.57 2.42 7.23
N GLY A 340 -3.89 2.32 7.07
CA GLY A 340 -4.72 1.49 7.94
C GLY A 340 -4.41 -0.01 7.81
N ASN A 341 -4.30 -0.56 6.60
CA ASN A 341 -4.00 -1.99 6.45
C ASN A 341 -2.54 -2.34 6.80
N MET A 342 -1.61 -1.38 6.69
CA MET A 342 -0.25 -1.55 7.20
C MET A 342 -0.22 -1.63 8.73
N LEU A 343 -1.06 -0.83 9.40
CA LEU A 343 -1.23 -0.89 10.85
C LEU A 343 -1.94 -2.17 11.30
N ASN A 344 -2.84 -2.74 10.49
CA ASN A 344 -3.50 -4.04 10.78
C ASN A 344 -2.48 -5.16 11.04
N GLY A 345 -1.30 -5.10 10.41
CA GLY A 345 -0.20 -6.02 10.69
C GLY A 345 0.20 -6.08 12.17
N ALA A 346 0.03 -5.00 12.93
CA ALA A 346 0.33 -4.95 14.36
C ALA A 346 -0.62 -5.81 15.23
N ASN A 347 -1.74 -6.28 14.69
CA ASN A 347 -2.60 -7.24 15.38
C ASN A 347 -1.97 -8.64 15.54
N ASN A 348 -0.85 -8.90 14.85
CA ASN A 348 -0.08 -10.14 14.94
C ASN A 348 1.14 -9.93 15.86
N MET A 349 1.24 -10.74 16.93
CA MET A 349 2.34 -10.66 17.91
C MET A 349 3.72 -10.83 17.27
N THR A 350 3.85 -11.67 16.24
CA THR A 350 5.11 -11.85 15.50
C THR A 350 5.52 -10.56 14.80
N VAL A 351 4.56 -9.88 14.16
CA VAL A 351 4.81 -8.58 13.50
C VAL A 351 5.11 -7.51 14.53
N MET A 352 4.39 -7.49 15.65
CA MET A 352 4.59 -6.52 16.71
C MET A 352 5.99 -6.60 17.32
N ASN A 353 6.51 -7.81 17.53
CA ASN A 353 7.80 -8.02 18.17
C ASN A 353 8.98 -7.94 17.19
N ASN A 354 8.85 -8.55 16.00
CA ASN A 354 9.98 -8.72 15.09
C ASN A 354 10.03 -7.70 13.96
N TYR A 355 8.92 -6.98 13.71
CA TYR A 355 8.80 -5.97 12.64
C TYR A 355 8.17 -4.68 13.19
N TRP A 356 8.53 -4.28 14.42
CA TRP A 356 7.96 -3.13 15.13
C TRP A 356 8.04 -1.82 14.33
N TRP A 357 9.04 -1.66 13.48
CA TRP A 357 9.20 -0.50 12.60
C TRP A 357 8.06 -0.34 11.60
N GLN A 358 7.40 -1.45 11.17
CA GLN A 358 6.28 -1.39 10.25
C GLN A 358 5.12 -0.56 10.80
N TRP A 359 4.69 -0.83 12.02
CA TRP A 359 3.58 -0.10 12.61
C TRP A 359 4.00 1.24 13.16
N LEU A 360 5.20 1.37 13.73
CA LEU A 360 5.70 2.60 14.32
C LEU A 360 5.82 3.72 13.27
N PHE A 361 6.54 3.47 12.18
CA PHE A 361 6.69 4.47 11.12
C PHE A 361 5.37 4.78 10.46
N THR A 362 4.52 3.79 10.20
CA THR A 362 3.19 4.04 9.61
C THR A 362 2.32 4.91 10.52
N ALA A 363 2.28 4.62 11.83
CA ALA A 363 1.55 5.43 12.80
C ALA A 363 2.10 6.86 12.90
N LEU A 364 3.44 7.01 12.88
CA LEU A 364 4.09 8.32 12.89
C LEU A 364 3.70 9.16 11.67
N PHE A 365 3.74 8.58 10.46
CA PHE A 365 3.35 9.30 9.24
C PHE A 365 1.87 9.67 9.25
N LEU A 366 0.99 8.78 9.70
CA LEU A 366 -0.44 9.07 9.85
C LEU A 366 -0.66 10.23 10.83
N ALA A 367 -0.02 10.20 12.01
CA ALA A 367 -0.15 11.23 13.03
C ALA A 367 0.38 12.58 12.54
N VAL A 368 1.60 12.63 11.98
CA VAL A 368 2.20 13.86 11.45
C VAL A 368 1.33 14.46 10.35
N THR A 369 0.86 13.65 9.41
CA THR A 369 0.00 14.14 8.31
C THR A 369 -1.31 14.70 8.85
N THR A 370 -1.95 14.02 9.80
CA THR A 370 -3.18 14.49 10.44
C THR A 370 -2.97 15.83 11.15
N ILE A 371 -1.87 15.97 11.88
CA ILE A 371 -1.51 17.22 12.57
C ILE A 371 -1.26 18.34 11.54
N CYS A 372 -0.51 18.07 10.47
CA CYS A 372 -0.27 19.06 9.42
C CYS A 372 -1.56 19.55 8.76
N ILE A 373 -2.50 18.63 8.46
CA ILE A 373 -3.79 18.99 7.87
C ILE A 373 -4.60 19.86 8.84
N ASN A 374 -4.63 19.51 10.12
CA ASN A 374 -5.32 20.30 11.14
C ASN A 374 -4.72 21.71 11.27
N ILE A 375 -3.38 21.84 11.32
CA ILE A 375 -2.71 23.15 11.35
C ILE A 375 -3.05 23.98 10.11
N ILE A 376 -3.10 23.36 8.92
CA ILE A 376 -3.53 24.04 7.69
C ILE A 376 -4.99 24.50 7.82
N GLY A 377 -5.87 23.66 8.35
CA GLY A 377 -7.26 24.01 8.59
C GLY A 377 -7.42 25.19 9.55
N ASP A 378 -6.68 25.18 10.66
CA ASP A 378 -6.68 26.28 11.62
C ASP A 378 -6.11 27.58 11.02
N ALA A 379 -5.01 27.51 10.29
CA ALA A 379 -4.44 28.65 9.59
C ALA A 379 -5.41 29.23 8.54
N LEU A 380 -6.13 28.39 7.80
CA LEU A 380 -7.17 28.83 6.88
C LEU A 380 -8.31 29.53 7.62
N ARG A 381 -8.70 29.03 8.79
CA ARG A 381 -9.72 29.66 9.64
C ARG A 381 -9.30 31.07 10.04
N ASP A 382 -8.07 31.24 10.51
CA ASP A 382 -7.54 32.55 10.96
C ASP A 382 -7.48 33.57 9.81
N VAL A 383 -7.09 33.13 8.62
CA VAL A 383 -7.03 34.00 7.42
C VAL A 383 -8.43 34.39 6.93
N MET A 384 -9.40 33.49 7.06
CA MET A 384 -10.77 33.70 6.57
C MET A 384 -11.71 34.37 7.60
N ASP A 385 -11.26 34.59 8.84
CA ASP A 385 -12.02 35.33 9.86
C ASP A 385 -11.84 36.87 9.67
N PRO A 386 -12.91 37.60 9.28
CA PRO A 386 -12.80 39.03 9.03
C PRO A 386 -12.46 39.85 10.29
N LYS A 387 -12.64 39.31 11.49
CA LYS A 387 -12.35 40.00 12.74
C LYS A 387 -10.86 40.02 13.08
N SER A 388 -10.11 39.06 12.65
CA SER A 388 -8.66 39.01 12.89
C SER A 388 -7.86 40.09 12.13
N ASN A 389 -8.43 40.63 11.04
CA ASN A 389 -7.85 41.72 10.25
C ASN A 389 -8.16 43.14 10.82
N ALA A 390 -9.04 43.25 11.80
CA ALA A 390 -9.41 44.56 12.40
C ALA A 390 -8.52 44.90 13.61
N GLU A 391 -7.73 43.95 14.12
CA GLU A 391 -6.81 44.14 15.26
C GLU A 391 -5.33 44.23 14.86
N ARG A 392 -5.03 44.19 13.58
CA ARG A 392 -3.67 44.42 13.03
C ARG A 392 -3.65 45.77 12.31
#